data_e05788e625f32043c7f90cdf7c761d3c
#
_entry.id   e05788e625f32043c7f90cdf7c761d3c
#
_cell.length_a   1.000
_cell.length_b   1.000
_cell.length_c   1.000
_cell.angle_alpha   90.00
_cell.angle_beta   90.00
_cell.angle_gamma   90.00
#
_symmetry.space_group_name_H-M   'P 1'
#
loop_
_entity.id
_entity.type
_entity.pdbx_description
1 polymer ?
#
loop_
_entity_poly.entity_id
_entity_poly.type
_entity_poly.pdbx_seq_one_letter_code
_entity_poly.pdbx_strand_id
1 'polypeptide(L)'
;MATSDLSFLPWVIAVCVGTYFLIRIAWIARKAYKAARAGPRLPSGAYAVLWRDPGIVDKLDLVAGPGGRDGIPVPPFQFIEEHSTGSQPCVSVRDAYGRRWRVKWGHEVQPETFAVRLAWACGYFAEVTHFVPSGRIEGAGPLTRAAPCVDENGGFADARFELDDPAVEKFFDEQSWSWTDNPFVGTRELAGLKVLLMLISNWDNKDQRDVMRGSNTAIYVTTVSRRRREAQYLIIDWGGSMGRWGQTPITRGRWDADGFAAQTPRFVTGVSDGLVQFGYAGQRTADARANIRVEDVAWLVRRLARITDRQLHDALRTSGASDVEAASFTASLRARIDQLVEAGSARRVASTGGASLATWAAPSTDPPATDAEGSVREALVSRPDTSCSRSSGDPSSSAPAVRWAPAARR
;
A
#
# COMPACT_ATOMS: atom_id res chain seq x y z
N MET A 1 -21.21 -55.74 27.76
CA MET A 1 -21.17 -54.43 27.11
C MET A 1 -20.39 -53.50 28.02
N ALA A 2 -19.15 -53.17 27.68
CA ALA A 2 -18.34 -52.27 28.47
C ALA A 2 -18.73 -50.81 28.12
N THR A 3 -19.33 -50.11 29.06
CA THR A 3 -19.55 -48.65 28.96
C THR A 3 -18.20 -47.98 29.09
N SER A 4 -17.68 -47.44 27.97
CA SER A 4 -16.48 -46.65 27.99
C SER A 4 -16.72 -45.38 28.82
N ASP A 5 -16.01 -45.26 29.92
CA ASP A 5 -16.08 -44.09 30.81
C ASP A 5 -15.41 -42.89 30.09
N LEU A 6 -16.20 -41.98 29.57
CA LEU A 6 -15.78 -40.77 28.85
C LEU A 6 -15.49 -39.59 29.80
N SER A 7 -15.46 -39.81 31.12
CA SER A 7 -15.27 -38.75 32.14
C SER A 7 -13.96 -38.00 32.03
N PHE A 8 -12.95 -38.56 31.38
CA PHE A 8 -11.64 -37.93 31.17
C PHE A 8 -11.58 -36.98 29.96
N LEU A 9 -12.56 -37.04 29.04
CA LEU A 9 -12.55 -36.27 27.79
C LEU A 9 -12.48 -34.74 28.00
N PRO A 10 -13.21 -34.13 28.96
CA PRO A 10 -13.11 -32.70 29.25
C PRO A 10 -11.69 -32.29 29.71
N TRP A 11 -11.02 -33.13 30.49
CA TRP A 11 -9.67 -32.88 30.96
C TRP A 11 -8.65 -32.94 29.82
N VAL A 12 -8.77 -33.89 28.91
CA VAL A 12 -7.94 -34.01 27.72
C VAL A 12 -8.09 -32.75 26.83
N ILE A 13 -9.33 -32.33 26.61
CA ILE A 13 -9.61 -31.11 25.83
C ILE A 13 -9.00 -29.89 26.51
N ALA A 14 -9.19 -29.73 27.83
CA ALA A 14 -8.63 -28.60 28.58
C ALA A 14 -7.09 -28.55 28.52
N VAL A 15 -6.44 -29.72 28.64
CA VAL A 15 -4.97 -29.82 28.51
C VAL A 15 -4.51 -29.50 27.08
N CYS A 16 -5.17 -30.02 26.07
CA CYS A 16 -4.82 -29.73 24.67
C CYS A 16 -4.99 -28.22 24.34
N VAL A 17 -6.10 -27.62 24.78
CA VAL A 17 -6.36 -26.20 24.60
C VAL A 17 -5.33 -25.36 25.37
N GLY A 18 -5.05 -25.70 26.62
CA GLY A 18 -4.03 -25.03 27.44
C GLY A 18 -2.64 -25.11 26.82
N THR A 19 -2.23 -26.30 26.36
CA THR A 19 -0.95 -26.53 25.70
C THR A 19 -0.86 -25.72 24.39
N TYR A 20 -1.92 -25.69 23.60
CA TYR A 20 -1.98 -24.87 22.37
C TYR A 20 -1.78 -23.39 22.69
N PHE A 21 -2.47 -22.86 23.72
CA PHE A 21 -2.32 -21.47 24.12
C PHE A 21 -0.90 -21.16 24.62
N LEU A 22 -0.29 -22.03 25.41
CA LEU A 22 1.09 -21.87 25.89
C LEU A 22 2.09 -21.88 24.73
N ILE A 23 1.96 -22.79 23.80
CA ILE A 23 2.81 -22.84 22.58
C ILE A 23 2.65 -21.53 21.78
N ARG A 24 1.42 -21.03 21.60
CA ARG A 24 1.15 -19.77 20.92
C ARG A 24 1.77 -18.57 21.63
N ILE A 25 1.65 -18.52 22.97
CA ILE A 25 2.25 -17.44 23.78
C ILE A 25 3.78 -17.50 23.67
N ALA A 26 4.39 -18.68 23.81
CA ALA A 26 5.83 -18.86 23.68
C ALA A 26 6.34 -18.50 22.28
N TRP A 27 5.60 -18.84 21.24
CA TRP A 27 5.91 -18.47 19.86
C TRP A 27 5.83 -16.95 19.65
N ILE A 28 4.78 -16.30 20.16
CA ILE A 28 4.61 -14.83 20.11
C ILE A 28 5.75 -14.14 20.89
N ALA A 29 6.06 -14.61 22.10
CA ALA A 29 7.14 -14.06 22.91
C ALA A 29 8.51 -14.21 22.23
N ARG A 30 8.77 -15.38 21.61
CA ARG A 30 10.00 -15.62 20.85
C ARG A 30 10.08 -14.73 19.60
N LYS A 31 8.95 -14.54 18.91
CA LYS A 31 8.85 -13.64 17.75
C LYS A 31 9.10 -12.19 18.18
N ALA A 32 8.47 -11.73 19.26
CA ALA A 32 8.68 -10.41 19.83
C ALA A 32 10.12 -10.19 20.32
N TYR A 33 10.74 -11.17 20.95
CA TYR A 33 12.14 -11.11 21.40
C TYR A 33 13.13 -11.01 20.25
N LYS A 34 12.95 -11.83 19.21
CA LYS A 34 13.76 -11.73 17.98
C LYS A 34 13.58 -10.37 17.34
N ALA A 35 12.35 -9.89 17.31
CA ALA A 35 11.95 -8.63 16.74
C ALA A 35 12.60 -7.43 17.44
N ALA A 36 12.60 -7.41 18.77
CA ALA A 36 13.25 -6.35 19.56
C ALA A 36 14.77 -6.25 19.35
N ARG A 37 15.41 -7.34 18.90
CA ARG A 37 16.87 -7.38 18.64
C ARG A 37 17.28 -7.08 17.21
N ALA A 38 16.36 -7.17 16.27
CA ALA A 38 16.63 -7.07 14.84
C ALA A 38 15.93 -5.88 14.19
N GLY A 39 15.99 -4.69 14.77
CA GLY A 39 15.47 -3.48 14.12
C GLY A 39 15.81 -3.46 12.61
N PRO A 40 15.01 -2.80 11.75
CA PRO A 40 15.23 -2.82 10.30
C PRO A 40 16.65 -2.32 10.01
N ARG A 41 17.53 -3.25 9.69
CA ARG A 41 18.87 -2.90 9.21
C ARG A 41 18.73 -2.57 7.73
N LEU A 42 18.33 -1.34 7.44
CA LEU A 42 18.42 -0.86 6.06
C LEU A 42 19.85 -1.05 5.56
N PRO A 43 20.03 -1.51 4.33
CA PRO A 43 21.35 -1.53 3.70
C PRO A 43 21.98 -0.14 3.80
N SER A 44 23.24 -0.09 4.19
CA SER A 44 23.95 1.18 4.33
C SER A 44 23.87 1.97 3.03
N GLY A 45 23.54 3.27 3.12
CA GLY A 45 23.42 4.16 1.97
C GLY A 45 22.11 4.10 1.19
N ALA A 46 21.09 3.37 1.68
CA ALA A 46 19.73 3.45 1.11
C ALA A 46 18.92 4.57 1.79
N TYR A 47 18.23 5.37 0.97
CA TYR A 47 17.34 6.43 1.45
C TYR A 47 15.92 5.87 1.64
N ALA A 48 15.33 6.09 2.81
CA ALA A 48 13.96 5.71 3.10
C ALA A 48 12.99 6.60 2.32
N VAL A 49 12.04 5.98 1.60
CA VAL A 49 11.01 6.65 0.81
C VAL A 49 9.68 5.94 1.01
N LEU A 50 8.63 6.67 1.42
CA LEU A 50 7.27 6.13 1.58
C LEU A 50 6.38 6.53 0.40
N TRP A 51 6.61 7.70 -0.16
CA TRP A 51 5.73 8.31 -1.14
C TRP A 51 6.54 9.06 -2.22
N ARG A 52 5.98 9.08 -3.42
CA ARG A 52 6.51 9.85 -4.55
C ARG A 52 5.35 10.52 -5.27
N ASP A 53 5.57 11.75 -5.76
CA ASP A 53 4.53 12.42 -6.55
C ASP A 53 4.18 11.60 -7.80
N PRO A 54 2.93 11.16 -7.95
CA PRO A 54 2.49 10.38 -9.10
C PRO A 54 2.36 11.21 -10.38
N GLY A 55 2.50 12.53 -10.29
CA GLY A 55 2.31 13.45 -11.40
C GLY A 55 0.85 13.77 -11.68
N ILE A 56 0.45 13.73 -12.93
CA ILE A 56 -0.91 14.09 -13.37
C ILE A 56 -1.83 12.87 -13.23
N VAL A 57 -2.54 12.79 -12.09
CA VAL A 57 -3.33 11.63 -11.67
C VAL A 57 -4.43 11.25 -12.66
N ASP A 58 -5.13 12.22 -13.24
CA ASP A 58 -6.20 11.99 -14.23
C ASP A 58 -5.71 11.43 -15.57
N LYS A 59 -4.39 11.39 -15.79
CA LYS A 59 -3.75 10.78 -16.96
C LYS A 59 -3.10 9.42 -16.68
N LEU A 60 -3.14 8.94 -15.45
CA LEU A 60 -2.60 7.62 -15.12
C LEU A 60 -3.44 6.50 -15.73
N ASP A 61 -2.80 5.50 -16.32
CA ASP A 61 -3.45 4.28 -16.81
C ASP A 61 -3.64 3.30 -15.64
N LEU A 62 -4.79 3.40 -14.94
CA LEU A 62 -5.11 2.51 -13.82
C LEU A 62 -5.45 1.09 -14.28
N VAL A 63 -5.75 0.88 -15.56
CA VAL A 63 -5.95 -0.46 -16.13
C VAL A 63 -4.62 -1.21 -16.14
N ALA A 64 -3.56 -0.57 -16.61
CA ALA A 64 -2.23 -1.15 -16.60
C ALA A 64 -1.61 -1.18 -15.18
N GLY A 65 -1.93 -0.20 -14.33
CA GLY A 65 -1.41 -0.14 -12.95
C GLY A 65 0.09 0.20 -12.86
N PRO A 66 0.74 -0.10 -11.72
CA PRO A 66 2.09 0.38 -11.43
C PRO A 66 3.18 -0.09 -12.39
N GLY A 67 2.99 -1.22 -13.07
CA GLY A 67 3.94 -1.75 -14.07
C GLY A 67 3.78 -1.14 -15.47
N GLY A 68 2.74 -0.33 -15.69
CA GLY A 68 2.39 0.10 -17.03
C GLY A 68 2.00 -1.06 -17.95
N ARG A 69 1.77 -0.79 -19.23
CA ARG A 69 1.36 -1.82 -20.21
C ARG A 69 2.44 -2.88 -20.42
N ASP A 70 3.69 -2.50 -20.35
CA ASP A 70 4.82 -3.43 -20.49
C ASP A 70 4.95 -4.36 -19.26
N GLY A 71 4.34 -4.00 -18.15
CA GLY A 71 4.28 -4.80 -16.92
C GLY A 71 3.22 -5.88 -16.91
N ILE A 72 2.36 -6.00 -17.94
CA ILE A 72 1.31 -7.02 -17.98
C ILE A 72 1.93 -8.41 -18.26
N PRO A 73 1.52 -9.48 -17.53
CA PRO A 73 2.03 -10.83 -17.76
C PRO A 73 1.58 -11.36 -19.13
N VAL A 74 2.49 -11.98 -19.86
CA VAL A 74 2.25 -12.45 -21.22
C VAL A 74 2.49 -13.97 -21.32
N PRO A 75 1.47 -14.77 -21.76
CA PRO A 75 1.64 -16.20 -21.97
C PRO A 75 2.63 -16.49 -23.12
N PRO A 76 3.24 -17.71 -23.14
CA PRO A 76 2.99 -18.84 -22.27
C PRO A 76 3.55 -18.65 -20.86
N PHE A 77 2.88 -19.27 -19.84
CA PHE A 77 3.35 -19.28 -18.46
C PHE A 77 4.00 -20.62 -18.13
N GLN A 78 5.31 -20.64 -18.02
CA GLN A 78 6.09 -21.82 -17.69
C GLN A 78 6.15 -22.01 -16.17
N PHE A 79 5.76 -23.18 -15.67
CA PHE A 79 5.84 -23.52 -14.25
C PHE A 79 7.29 -23.49 -13.74
N ILE A 80 7.48 -22.97 -12.53
CA ILE A 80 8.78 -22.99 -11.85
C ILE A 80 8.69 -23.85 -10.59
N GLU A 81 7.76 -23.49 -9.66
CA GLU A 81 7.62 -24.17 -8.38
C GLU A 81 6.26 -23.89 -7.74
N GLU A 82 5.82 -24.76 -6.83
CA GLU A 82 4.68 -24.53 -5.93
C GLU A 82 5.17 -24.11 -4.54
N HIS A 83 4.51 -23.14 -3.93
CA HIS A 83 4.84 -22.67 -2.59
C HIS A 83 4.06 -23.44 -1.51
N SER A 84 4.79 -24.06 -0.57
CA SER A 84 4.20 -24.82 0.55
C SER A 84 3.69 -23.93 1.69
N THR A 85 4.06 -22.63 1.72
CA THR A 85 3.75 -21.68 2.80
C THR A 85 2.80 -20.58 2.32
N GLY A 86 2.23 -19.84 3.27
CA GLY A 86 1.28 -18.73 3.00
C GLY A 86 -0.18 -19.14 3.22
N SER A 87 -1.09 -18.13 3.25
CA SER A 87 -2.53 -18.32 3.49
C SER A 87 -3.26 -18.90 2.26
N GLN A 88 -2.82 -18.57 1.06
CA GLN A 88 -3.45 -18.91 -0.20
C GLN A 88 -2.58 -19.87 -1.04
N PRO A 89 -3.20 -20.70 -1.93
CA PRO A 89 -2.47 -21.45 -2.95
C PRO A 89 -1.61 -20.50 -3.79
N CYS A 90 -0.36 -20.90 -4.05
CA CYS A 90 0.59 -20.07 -4.78
C CYS A 90 1.58 -20.91 -5.57
N VAL A 91 1.80 -20.53 -6.83
CA VAL A 91 2.89 -21.07 -7.65
C VAL A 91 3.74 -19.94 -8.21
N SER A 92 4.98 -20.24 -8.59
CA SER A 92 5.80 -19.34 -9.40
C SER A 92 5.78 -19.80 -10.85
N VAL A 93 5.67 -18.83 -11.76
CA VAL A 93 5.75 -19.09 -13.21
C VAL A 93 6.71 -18.09 -13.87
N ARG A 94 7.14 -18.42 -15.08
CA ARG A 94 7.87 -17.53 -15.99
C ARG A 94 7.00 -17.20 -17.18
N ASP A 95 6.87 -15.91 -17.52
CA ASP A 95 6.12 -15.48 -18.70
C ASP A 95 6.97 -15.51 -19.98
N ALA A 96 6.34 -15.16 -21.13
CA ALA A 96 7.00 -15.13 -22.43
C ALA A 96 8.23 -14.20 -22.51
N TYR A 97 8.29 -13.18 -21.65
CA TYR A 97 9.45 -12.27 -21.53
C TYR A 97 10.51 -12.74 -20.52
N GLY A 98 10.35 -13.94 -19.96
CA GLY A 98 11.27 -14.49 -18.97
C GLY A 98 11.09 -13.90 -17.58
N ARG A 99 10.09 -13.08 -17.32
CA ARG A 99 9.81 -12.48 -16.01
C ARG A 99 9.20 -13.52 -15.09
N ARG A 100 9.60 -13.50 -13.83
CA ARG A 100 9.06 -14.37 -12.80
C ARG A 100 7.84 -13.74 -12.16
N TRP A 101 6.78 -14.54 -12.00
CA TRP A 101 5.51 -14.15 -11.39
C TRP A 101 5.14 -15.12 -10.28
N ARG A 102 4.63 -14.58 -9.18
CA ARG A 102 3.91 -15.35 -8.17
C ARG A 102 2.43 -15.33 -8.51
N VAL A 103 1.85 -16.50 -8.72
CA VAL A 103 0.45 -16.66 -9.11
C VAL A 103 -0.31 -17.18 -7.89
N LYS A 104 -1.30 -16.41 -7.45
CA LYS A 104 -2.13 -16.71 -6.27
C LYS A 104 -3.60 -16.79 -6.64
N TRP A 105 -4.33 -17.64 -5.92
CA TRP A 105 -5.79 -17.79 -6.04
C TRP A 105 -6.46 -17.54 -4.70
N GLY A 106 -7.79 -17.32 -4.72
CA GLY A 106 -8.61 -17.15 -3.54
C GLY A 106 -9.20 -15.76 -3.40
N HIS A 107 -9.80 -15.51 -2.24
CA HIS A 107 -10.64 -14.32 -1.99
C HIS A 107 -9.89 -12.98 -1.93
N GLU A 108 -8.56 -12.99 -2.02
CA GLU A 108 -7.72 -11.78 -1.95
C GLU A 108 -7.32 -11.25 -3.32
N VAL A 109 -7.59 -12.03 -4.38
CA VAL A 109 -7.15 -11.73 -5.75
C VAL A 109 -7.66 -10.38 -6.25
N GLN A 110 -8.98 -10.17 -6.16
CA GLN A 110 -9.63 -8.96 -6.67
C GLN A 110 -9.35 -7.73 -5.80
N PRO A 111 -9.58 -7.76 -4.45
CA PRO A 111 -9.37 -6.59 -3.63
C PRO A 111 -7.91 -6.11 -3.64
N GLU A 112 -6.96 -7.03 -3.66
CA GLU A 112 -5.55 -6.68 -3.68
C GLU A 112 -5.15 -6.06 -5.02
N THR A 113 -5.63 -6.62 -6.13
CA THR A 113 -5.34 -6.09 -7.46
C THR A 113 -5.87 -4.66 -7.63
N PHE A 114 -7.05 -4.35 -7.11
CA PHE A 114 -7.60 -2.99 -7.15
C PHE A 114 -6.86 -2.04 -6.21
N ALA A 115 -6.66 -2.45 -4.96
CA ALA A 115 -6.05 -1.60 -3.94
C ALA A 115 -4.62 -1.13 -4.30
N VAL A 116 -3.83 -2.00 -4.92
CA VAL A 116 -2.49 -1.68 -5.43
C VAL A 116 -2.54 -0.54 -6.45
N ARG A 117 -3.51 -0.56 -7.38
CA ARG A 117 -3.70 0.49 -8.38
C ARG A 117 -4.05 1.82 -7.75
N LEU A 118 -4.94 1.80 -6.77
CA LEU A 118 -5.36 3.01 -6.06
C LEU A 118 -4.20 3.60 -5.23
N ALA A 119 -3.45 2.74 -4.52
CA ALA A 119 -2.29 3.15 -3.75
C ALA A 119 -1.22 3.81 -4.65
N TRP A 120 -0.92 3.18 -5.77
CA TRP A 120 0.01 3.71 -6.77
C TRP A 120 -0.46 5.06 -7.34
N ALA A 121 -1.74 5.19 -7.69
CA ALA A 121 -2.30 6.44 -8.21
C ALA A 121 -2.23 7.58 -7.18
N CYS A 122 -2.21 7.26 -5.88
CA CYS A 122 -2.00 8.22 -4.81
C CYS A 122 -0.52 8.50 -4.53
N GLY A 123 0.43 7.83 -5.21
CA GLY A 123 1.87 8.04 -5.09
C GLY A 123 2.57 7.11 -4.09
N TYR A 124 1.89 6.14 -3.52
CA TYR A 124 2.51 5.13 -2.66
C TYR A 124 3.13 4.01 -3.49
N PHE A 125 4.20 3.44 -2.97
CA PHE A 125 4.81 2.27 -3.60
C PHE A 125 3.86 1.07 -3.45
N ALA A 126 3.77 0.29 -4.51
CA ALA A 126 2.91 -0.86 -4.60
C ALA A 126 3.51 -1.91 -5.54
N GLU A 127 3.21 -3.16 -5.30
CA GLU A 127 3.67 -4.26 -6.14
C GLU A 127 2.99 -4.23 -7.51
N VAL A 128 3.70 -4.69 -8.53
CA VAL A 128 3.12 -4.86 -9.87
C VAL A 128 2.26 -6.12 -9.85
N THR A 129 0.94 -5.93 -9.84
CA THR A 129 -0.02 -7.03 -9.80
C THR A 129 -1.06 -6.93 -10.90
N HIS A 130 -1.49 -8.08 -11.41
CA HIS A 130 -2.51 -8.18 -12.43
C HIS A 130 -3.50 -9.30 -12.11
N PHE A 131 -4.78 -9.04 -12.32
CA PHE A 131 -5.81 -10.07 -12.40
C PHE A 131 -5.79 -10.69 -13.78
N VAL A 132 -5.69 -12.02 -13.84
CA VAL A 132 -5.77 -12.81 -15.08
C VAL A 132 -6.99 -13.71 -14.99
N PRO A 133 -8.06 -13.44 -15.77
CA PRO A 133 -9.33 -14.14 -15.62
C PRO A 133 -9.23 -15.62 -15.99
N SER A 134 -8.35 -15.99 -16.92
CA SER A 134 -8.07 -17.38 -17.29
C SER A 134 -6.76 -17.48 -18.03
N GLY A 135 -6.16 -18.66 -18.00
CA GLY A 135 -4.91 -18.93 -18.69
C GLY A 135 -4.48 -20.38 -18.54
N ARG A 136 -3.23 -20.66 -18.96
CA ARG A 136 -2.63 -21.97 -18.86
C ARG A 136 -1.21 -21.87 -18.33
N ILE A 137 -0.87 -22.74 -17.36
CA ILE A 137 0.49 -22.94 -16.85
C ILE A 137 1.02 -24.21 -17.47
N GLU A 138 2.11 -24.10 -18.21
CA GLU A 138 2.76 -25.22 -18.89
C GLU A 138 3.81 -25.86 -18.00
N GLY A 139 3.92 -27.20 -18.06
CA GLY A 139 4.95 -27.95 -17.34
C GLY A 139 4.70 -28.10 -15.84
N ALA A 140 3.52 -27.78 -15.34
CA ALA A 140 3.14 -28.09 -13.97
C ALA A 140 3.03 -29.60 -13.80
N GLY A 141 3.83 -30.16 -12.86
CA GLY A 141 3.65 -31.54 -12.40
C GLY A 141 2.47 -31.65 -11.44
N PRO A 142 2.35 -32.73 -10.70
CA PRO A 142 1.33 -32.86 -9.65
C PRO A 142 1.46 -31.73 -8.62
N LEU A 143 0.40 -30.95 -8.47
CA LEU A 143 0.30 -29.89 -7.48
C LEU A 143 -0.37 -30.41 -6.20
N THR A 144 -0.11 -29.76 -5.08
CA THR A 144 -0.69 -30.09 -3.78
C THR A 144 -1.71 -29.04 -3.34
N ARG A 145 -1.26 -27.87 -2.95
CA ARG A 145 -2.10 -26.75 -2.47
C ARG A 145 -2.84 -26.08 -3.62
N ALA A 146 -2.20 -25.94 -4.76
CA ALA A 146 -2.76 -25.32 -5.95
C ALA A 146 -3.54 -26.33 -6.84
N ALA A 147 -3.57 -27.63 -6.51
CA ALA A 147 -4.33 -28.63 -7.24
C ALA A 147 -5.82 -28.27 -7.47
N PRO A 148 -6.54 -27.64 -6.53
CA PRO A 148 -7.92 -27.21 -6.78
C PRO A 148 -8.05 -26.01 -7.73
N CYS A 149 -6.94 -25.31 -8.02
CA CYS A 149 -6.92 -24.06 -8.78
C CYS A 149 -6.40 -24.22 -10.21
N VAL A 150 -5.71 -25.35 -10.49
CA VAL A 150 -5.10 -25.63 -11.79
C VAL A 150 -5.54 -27.04 -12.24
N ASP A 151 -6.18 -27.13 -13.38
CA ASP A 151 -6.66 -28.40 -13.91
C ASP A 151 -5.50 -29.27 -14.45
N GLU A 152 -5.81 -30.52 -14.83
CA GLU A 152 -4.84 -31.49 -15.34
C GLU A 152 -4.12 -31.05 -16.64
N ASN A 153 -4.70 -30.11 -17.37
CA ASN A 153 -4.12 -29.52 -18.57
C ASN A 153 -3.35 -28.20 -18.28
N GLY A 154 -3.23 -27.81 -17.00
CA GLY A 154 -2.60 -26.57 -16.57
C GLY A 154 -3.52 -25.35 -16.67
N GLY A 155 -4.79 -25.51 -17.01
CA GLY A 155 -5.78 -24.45 -17.07
C GLY A 155 -6.09 -23.87 -15.69
N PHE A 156 -6.26 -22.56 -15.60
CA PHE A 156 -6.65 -21.86 -14.37
C PHE A 156 -7.64 -20.74 -14.65
N ALA A 157 -8.35 -20.32 -13.60
CA ALA A 157 -9.20 -19.14 -13.63
C ALA A 157 -8.90 -18.23 -12.43
N ASP A 158 -9.27 -16.93 -12.57
CA ASP A 158 -9.30 -15.92 -11.51
C ASP A 158 -8.03 -15.86 -10.65
N ALA A 159 -6.89 -15.69 -11.31
CA ALA A 159 -5.59 -15.65 -10.66
C ALA A 159 -5.03 -14.22 -10.55
N ARG A 160 -4.30 -13.95 -9.46
CA ARG A 160 -3.47 -12.77 -9.30
C ARG A 160 -2.02 -13.10 -9.64
N PHE A 161 -1.48 -12.37 -10.58
CA PHE A 161 -0.06 -12.40 -10.94
C PHE A 161 0.64 -11.23 -10.24
N GLU A 162 1.65 -11.52 -9.46
CA GLU A 162 2.50 -10.54 -8.75
C GLU A 162 3.92 -10.69 -9.28
N LEU A 163 4.50 -9.59 -9.79
CA LEU A 163 5.85 -9.60 -10.35
C LEU A 163 6.89 -9.88 -9.24
N ASP A 164 7.67 -10.93 -9.43
CA ASP A 164 8.79 -11.27 -8.56
C ASP A 164 10.10 -10.86 -9.23
N ASP A 165 10.46 -9.56 -9.09
CA ASP A 165 11.69 -9.02 -9.66
C ASP A 165 12.89 -9.40 -8.78
N PRO A 166 13.82 -10.22 -9.28
CA PRO A 166 15.02 -10.62 -8.53
C PRO A 166 16.02 -9.48 -8.31
N ALA A 167 15.89 -8.37 -9.03
CA ALA A 167 16.73 -7.19 -8.83
C ALA A 167 16.30 -6.34 -7.62
N VAL A 168 15.14 -6.62 -7.03
CA VAL A 168 14.62 -5.96 -5.84
C VAL A 168 14.98 -6.75 -4.59
N GLU A 169 15.76 -6.15 -3.71
CA GLU A 169 16.04 -6.73 -2.39
C GLU A 169 14.85 -6.47 -1.46
N LYS A 170 14.24 -7.53 -0.93
CA LYS A 170 12.97 -7.47 -0.20
C LYS A 170 13.15 -7.84 1.27
N PHE A 171 12.65 -6.98 2.16
CA PHE A 171 12.67 -7.17 3.62
C PHE A 171 11.25 -7.31 4.14
N PHE A 172 10.97 -8.42 4.78
CA PHE A 172 9.65 -8.80 5.30
C PHE A 172 9.67 -9.05 6.80
N ASP A 173 8.51 -9.20 7.40
CA ASP A 173 8.30 -9.59 8.79
C ASP A 173 9.17 -8.78 9.77
N GLU A 174 10.06 -9.43 10.50
CA GLU A 174 10.92 -8.80 11.52
C GLU A 174 11.91 -7.77 10.94
N GLN A 175 12.10 -7.77 9.64
CA GLN A 175 12.97 -6.80 8.93
C GLN A 175 12.17 -5.67 8.29
N SER A 176 10.85 -5.69 8.41
CA SER A 176 9.95 -4.67 7.87
C SER A 176 9.70 -3.54 8.87
N TRP A 177 8.75 -2.67 8.60
CA TRP A 177 8.38 -1.50 9.38
C TRP A 177 7.01 -1.68 10.06
N SER A 178 6.78 -0.91 11.12
CA SER A 178 5.48 -0.82 11.79
C SER A 178 4.91 0.60 11.69
N TRP A 179 3.64 0.75 12.01
CA TRP A 179 2.96 2.06 12.00
C TRP A 179 3.53 3.09 12.98
N THR A 180 4.19 2.61 14.05
CA THR A 180 4.74 3.42 15.12
C THR A 180 6.26 3.44 15.14
N ASP A 181 6.92 2.56 14.35
CA ASP A 181 8.37 2.48 14.24
C ASP A 181 8.79 2.49 12.76
N ASN A 182 8.95 3.70 12.24
CA ASN A 182 9.41 3.99 10.88
C ASN A 182 9.85 5.46 10.77
N PRO A 183 10.64 5.85 9.75
CA PRO A 183 11.12 7.22 9.57
C PRO A 183 10.06 8.27 9.25
N PHE A 184 8.81 7.87 9.00
CA PHE A 184 7.73 8.74 8.52
C PHE A 184 6.68 9.05 9.58
N VAL A 185 6.90 8.62 10.85
CA VAL A 185 5.97 8.90 11.95
C VAL A 185 5.77 10.41 12.08
N GLY A 186 4.50 10.84 12.11
CA GLY A 186 4.12 12.26 12.19
C GLY A 186 4.07 13.00 10.85
N THR A 187 4.43 12.35 9.74
CA THR A 187 4.34 12.94 8.40
C THR A 187 2.94 12.80 7.80
N ARG A 188 2.58 13.74 6.93
CA ARG A 188 1.32 13.69 6.16
C ARG A 188 1.27 12.52 5.19
N GLU A 189 2.42 12.06 4.71
CA GLU A 189 2.53 10.91 3.83
C GLU A 189 2.10 9.62 4.56
N LEU A 190 2.55 9.41 5.80
CA LEU A 190 2.11 8.26 6.60
C LEU A 190 0.64 8.39 7.02
N ALA A 191 0.20 9.59 7.42
CA ALA A 191 -1.20 9.83 7.74
C ALA A 191 -2.11 9.58 6.53
N GLY A 192 -1.71 10.04 5.34
CA GLY A 192 -2.43 9.78 4.09
C GLY A 192 -2.52 8.28 3.75
N LEU A 193 -1.45 7.50 3.98
CA LEU A 193 -1.49 6.05 3.78
C LEU A 193 -2.51 5.38 4.73
N LYS A 194 -2.58 5.83 5.98
CA LYS A 194 -3.60 5.38 6.94
C LYS A 194 -5.02 5.69 6.46
N VAL A 195 -5.25 6.90 5.95
CA VAL A 195 -6.55 7.30 5.37
C VAL A 195 -6.90 6.44 4.17
N LEU A 196 -5.94 6.15 3.30
CA LEU A 196 -6.15 5.29 2.13
C LEU A 196 -6.56 3.87 2.52
N LEU A 197 -5.93 3.28 3.54
CA LEU A 197 -6.33 1.98 4.10
C LEU A 197 -7.78 1.97 4.59
N MET A 198 -8.17 3.02 5.32
CA MET A 198 -9.54 3.16 5.83
C MET A 198 -10.53 3.37 4.69
N LEU A 199 -10.16 4.18 3.66
CA LEU A 199 -10.98 4.46 2.49
C LEU A 199 -11.45 3.18 1.80
N ILE A 200 -10.56 2.21 1.63
CA ILE A 200 -10.85 0.92 1.00
C ILE A 200 -11.28 -0.16 1.99
N SER A 201 -11.57 0.19 3.23
CA SER A 201 -11.99 -0.75 4.28
C SER A 201 -10.98 -1.88 4.55
N ASN A 202 -9.67 -1.66 4.37
CA ASN A 202 -8.69 -2.70 4.68
C ASN A 202 -8.65 -2.97 6.19
N TRP A 203 -9.29 -4.05 6.63
CA TRP A 203 -9.44 -4.40 8.03
C TRP A 203 -8.27 -5.24 8.58
N ASP A 204 -7.40 -5.76 7.74
CA ASP A 204 -6.33 -6.69 8.13
C ASP A 204 -4.96 -6.02 8.30
N ASN A 205 -4.85 -4.78 7.92
CA ASN A 205 -3.55 -4.14 7.83
C ASN A 205 -3.06 -3.52 9.13
N LYS A 206 -3.65 -3.89 10.31
CA LYS A 206 -3.03 -3.38 11.50
C LYS A 206 -3.46 -4.00 12.76
N ASP A 207 -2.86 -5.05 12.94
CA ASP A 207 -2.91 -5.83 14.14
C ASP A 207 -1.85 -5.30 15.11
N GLN A 208 -2.15 -5.16 16.41
CA GLN A 208 -1.17 -4.81 17.43
C GLN A 208 0.03 -5.76 17.47
N ARG A 209 -0.13 -7.00 17.03
CA ARG A 209 1.01 -7.92 16.83
C ARG A 209 1.99 -7.39 15.80
N ASP A 210 1.49 -6.64 14.84
CA ASP A 210 2.23 -6.08 13.73
C ASP A 210 2.67 -4.64 13.98
N VAL A 211 2.24 -4.02 15.08
CA VAL A 211 2.74 -2.70 15.50
C VAL A 211 4.25 -2.74 15.71
N MET A 212 4.76 -3.84 16.22
CA MET A 212 6.20 -4.03 16.44
C MET A 212 6.92 -4.60 15.22
N ARG A 213 6.19 -5.29 14.31
CA ARG A 213 6.74 -5.90 13.08
C ARG A 213 5.62 -6.08 12.08
N GLY A 214 5.65 -5.33 11.05
CA GLY A 214 4.61 -5.36 10.03
C GLY A 214 4.60 -6.66 9.25
N SER A 215 3.67 -7.56 9.52
CA SER A 215 3.49 -8.77 8.72
C SER A 215 2.91 -8.45 7.33
N ASN A 216 2.22 -7.31 7.21
CA ASN A 216 1.56 -6.85 5.99
C ASN A 216 2.28 -5.65 5.36
N THR A 217 3.50 -5.39 5.80
CA THR A 217 4.38 -4.32 5.30
C THR A 217 5.71 -4.90 4.84
N ALA A 218 6.37 -4.19 3.93
CA ALA A 218 7.71 -4.56 3.47
C ALA A 218 8.56 -3.31 3.21
N ILE A 219 9.87 -3.54 3.10
CA ILE A 219 10.82 -2.55 2.59
C ILE A 219 11.49 -3.17 1.36
N TYR A 220 11.31 -2.53 0.21
CA TYR A 220 11.95 -2.95 -1.04
C TYR A 220 13.10 -2.01 -1.37
N VAL A 221 14.30 -2.56 -1.52
CA VAL A 221 15.47 -1.76 -1.84
C VAL A 221 15.81 -1.91 -3.31
N THR A 222 15.76 -0.78 -4.01
CA THR A 222 16.05 -0.69 -5.44
C THR A 222 17.25 0.22 -5.70
N THR A 223 18.01 -0.08 -6.74
CA THR A 223 19.09 0.77 -7.22
C THR A 223 18.53 1.72 -8.28
N VAL A 224 18.39 3.01 -7.92
CA VAL A 224 17.86 4.03 -8.83
C VAL A 224 18.96 4.57 -9.75
N SER A 225 20.20 4.64 -9.24
CA SER A 225 21.38 5.01 -10.02
C SER A 225 22.63 4.40 -9.41
N ARG A 226 23.79 4.53 -10.07
CA ARG A 226 25.09 4.00 -9.57
C ARG A 226 25.44 4.43 -8.14
N ARG A 227 24.87 5.55 -7.65
CA ARG A 227 25.17 6.12 -6.33
C ARG A 227 23.96 6.25 -5.42
N ARG A 228 22.76 5.82 -5.87
CA ARG A 228 21.52 6.00 -5.12
C ARG A 228 20.72 4.71 -5.05
N ARG A 229 20.59 4.21 -3.85
CA ARG A 229 19.65 3.13 -3.48
C ARG A 229 18.49 3.74 -2.72
N GLU A 230 17.30 3.26 -2.99
CA GLU A 230 16.09 3.68 -2.29
C GLU A 230 15.48 2.49 -1.54
N ALA A 231 15.18 2.70 -0.27
CA ALA A 231 14.40 1.80 0.56
C ALA A 231 12.95 2.27 0.52
N GLN A 232 12.15 1.61 -0.31
CA GLN A 232 10.74 1.90 -0.53
C GLN A 232 9.91 1.18 0.52
N TYR A 233 9.19 1.94 1.34
CA TYR A 233 8.30 1.44 2.37
C TYR A 233 6.92 1.24 1.77
N LEU A 234 6.38 0.03 1.81
CA LEU A 234 5.10 -0.29 1.19
C LEU A 234 4.27 -1.27 2.01
N ILE A 235 3.00 -1.34 1.69
CA ILE A 235 2.08 -2.37 2.14
C ILE A 235 2.05 -3.46 1.07
N ILE A 236 2.12 -4.73 1.49
CA ILE A 236 2.16 -5.91 0.62
C ILE A 236 0.93 -6.80 0.77
N ASP A 237 0.05 -6.50 1.72
CA ASP A 237 -1.19 -7.23 1.91
C ASP A 237 -2.38 -6.24 1.91
N TRP A 238 -3.06 -6.21 0.78
CA TRP A 238 -4.27 -5.43 0.59
C TRP A 238 -5.52 -6.32 0.51
N GLY A 239 -5.36 -7.63 0.72
CA GLY A 239 -6.41 -8.63 0.52
C GLY A 239 -7.62 -8.48 1.44
N GLY A 240 -7.46 -7.80 2.58
CA GLY A 240 -8.56 -7.47 3.50
C GLY A 240 -9.43 -6.27 3.10
N SER A 241 -9.42 -5.86 1.82
CA SER A 241 -10.04 -4.62 1.34
C SER A 241 -11.36 -4.83 0.60
N MET A 242 -12.00 -3.71 0.25
CA MET A 242 -13.19 -3.62 -0.62
C MET A 242 -14.38 -4.42 -0.11
N GLY A 243 -14.61 -4.36 1.20
CA GLY A 243 -15.76 -4.98 1.84
C GLY A 243 -16.11 -4.26 3.13
N ARG A 244 -16.68 -4.98 4.09
CA ARG A 244 -17.04 -4.43 5.39
C ARG A 244 -15.84 -4.39 6.32
N TRP A 245 -15.59 -3.25 6.96
CA TRP A 245 -14.75 -3.24 8.14
C TRP A 245 -15.47 -3.88 9.34
N GLY A 246 -14.73 -4.49 10.22
CA GLY A 246 -15.25 -5.14 11.41
C GLY A 246 -14.14 -5.80 12.21
N GLN A 247 -14.42 -6.04 13.51
CA GLN A 247 -13.41 -6.57 14.43
C GLN A 247 -13.35 -8.11 14.45
N THR A 248 -14.42 -8.77 13.98
CA THR A 248 -14.54 -10.22 14.01
C THR A 248 -14.72 -10.81 12.61
N PRO A 249 -14.44 -12.09 12.39
CA PRO A 249 -14.67 -12.73 11.10
C PRO A 249 -16.12 -12.64 10.60
N ILE A 250 -17.10 -12.52 11.51
CA ILE A 250 -18.52 -12.43 11.15
C ILE A 250 -18.89 -11.02 10.70
N THR A 251 -18.23 -9.99 11.26
CA THR A 251 -18.58 -8.58 11.03
C THR A 251 -17.78 -7.94 9.90
N ARG A 252 -16.70 -8.58 9.45
CA ARG A 252 -15.84 -8.09 8.38
C ARG A 252 -16.04 -8.89 7.09
N GLY A 253 -15.79 -8.26 5.95
CA GLY A 253 -15.84 -8.89 4.64
C GLY A 253 -14.77 -8.31 3.73
N ARG A 254 -14.49 -8.99 2.63
CA ARG A 254 -13.63 -8.51 1.54
C ARG A 254 -14.38 -8.69 0.23
N TRP A 255 -14.16 -7.79 -0.71
CA TRP A 255 -14.86 -7.79 -2.02
C TRP A 255 -16.38 -7.96 -1.89
N ASP A 256 -16.98 -7.12 -1.04
CA ASP A 256 -18.40 -7.13 -0.70
C ASP A 256 -18.96 -5.74 -0.99
N ALA A 257 -19.49 -5.55 -2.20
CA ALA A 257 -19.95 -4.25 -2.69
C ALA A 257 -21.11 -3.69 -1.85
N ASP A 258 -22.05 -4.55 -1.46
CA ASP A 258 -23.20 -4.15 -0.64
C ASP A 258 -22.77 -3.75 0.78
N GLY A 259 -21.90 -4.54 1.39
CA GLY A 259 -21.35 -4.25 2.69
C GLY A 259 -20.48 -2.99 2.70
N PHE A 260 -19.72 -2.76 1.64
CA PHE A 260 -18.92 -1.55 1.44
C PHE A 260 -19.82 -0.30 1.31
N ALA A 261 -20.87 -0.39 0.49
CA ALA A 261 -21.85 0.65 0.29
C ALA A 261 -22.62 0.99 1.59
N ALA A 262 -23.07 -0.04 2.32
CA ALA A 262 -23.80 0.13 3.57
C ALA A 262 -23.01 0.86 4.66
N GLN A 263 -21.68 0.75 4.66
CA GLN A 263 -20.81 1.45 5.62
C GLN A 263 -20.34 2.83 5.15
N THR A 264 -20.47 3.14 3.86
CA THR A 264 -20.02 4.39 3.25
C THR A 264 -20.58 5.66 3.91
N PRO A 265 -21.88 5.76 4.30
CA PRO A 265 -22.40 6.97 4.94
C PRO A 265 -21.76 7.33 6.28
N ARG A 266 -21.08 6.36 6.91
CA ARG A 266 -20.42 6.52 8.21
C ARG A 266 -18.89 6.49 8.10
N PHE A 267 -18.34 6.73 6.93
CA PHE A 267 -16.90 6.66 6.72
C PHE A 267 -16.17 7.79 7.46
N VAL A 268 -16.56 9.04 7.24
CA VAL A 268 -16.15 10.17 8.08
C VAL A 268 -17.30 10.48 9.03
N THR A 269 -17.04 10.56 10.34
CA THR A 269 -18.05 10.81 11.37
C THR A 269 -18.00 12.23 11.92
N GLY A 270 -16.96 12.99 11.63
CA GLY A 270 -16.83 14.38 12.02
C GLY A 270 -15.39 14.87 12.08
N VAL A 271 -15.24 16.11 12.53
CA VAL A 271 -13.96 16.75 12.82
C VAL A 271 -14.03 17.34 14.21
N SER A 272 -13.06 17.02 15.08
CA SER A 272 -12.93 17.57 16.43
C SER A 272 -11.46 17.88 16.72
N ASP A 273 -11.19 19.05 17.29
CA ASP A 273 -9.85 19.49 17.67
C ASP A 273 -8.81 19.42 16.53
N GLY A 274 -9.27 19.67 15.30
CA GLY A 274 -8.42 19.60 14.10
C GLY A 274 -8.10 18.17 13.63
N LEU A 275 -8.72 17.16 14.25
CA LEU A 275 -8.59 15.75 13.88
C LEU A 275 -9.85 15.25 13.19
N VAL A 276 -9.67 14.48 12.13
CA VAL A 276 -10.76 13.83 11.40
C VAL A 276 -11.12 12.52 12.10
N GLN A 277 -12.41 12.32 12.36
CA GLN A 277 -12.96 11.14 13.00
C GLN A 277 -13.51 10.18 11.94
N PHE A 278 -13.20 8.91 12.07
CA PHE A 278 -13.63 7.87 11.12
C PHE A 278 -14.50 6.82 11.82
N GLY A 279 -15.57 6.42 11.14
CA GLY A 279 -16.40 5.29 11.56
C GLY A 279 -15.74 3.92 11.32
N TYR A 280 -14.64 3.90 10.57
CA TYR A 280 -13.87 2.71 10.31
C TYR A 280 -13.42 2.02 11.61
N ALA A 281 -13.64 0.71 11.71
CA ALA A 281 -13.23 -0.09 12.85
C ALA A 281 -12.82 -1.50 12.38
N GLY A 282 -11.55 -1.71 12.21
CA GLY A 282 -10.97 -3.03 11.95
C GLY A 282 -10.40 -3.66 13.22
N GLN A 283 -9.99 -4.91 13.14
CA GLN A 283 -9.35 -5.60 14.25
C GLN A 283 -8.01 -4.91 14.56
N ARG A 284 -7.88 -4.41 15.82
CA ARG A 284 -6.65 -3.76 16.29
C ARG A 284 -6.14 -2.61 15.41
N THR A 285 -7.07 -1.82 14.88
CA THR A 285 -6.77 -0.71 13.96
C THR A 285 -6.70 0.65 14.65
N ALA A 286 -6.58 0.72 15.96
CA ALA A 286 -6.54 1.97 16.72
C ALA A 286 -5.44 2.91 16.20
N ASP A 287 -4.24 2.39 15.93
CA ASP A 287 -3.11 3.18 15.43
C ASP A 287 -3.33 3.72 14.02
N ALA A 288 -4.07 2.99 13.17
CA ALA A 288 -4.43 3.45 11.83
C ALA A 288 -5.40 4.64 11.86
N ARG A 289 -6.27 4.74 12.89
CA ARG A 289 -7.25 5.82 13.03
C ARG A 289 -6.73 7.03 13.81
N ALA A 290 -5.64 6.84 14.56
CA ALA A 290 -5.16 7.85 15.50
C ALA A 290 -4.45 9.00 14.79
N ASN A 291 -4.68 10.22 15.32
CA ASN A 291 -3.92 11.43 15.00
C ASN A 291 -3.93 11.81 13.51
N ILE A 292 -5.06 11.63 12.83
CA ILE A 292 -5.25 12.07 11.44
C ILE A 292 -5.74 13.51 11.45
N ARG A 293 -4.89 14.44 11.06
CA ARG A 293 -5.20 15.88 11.05
C ARG A 293 -5.95 16.26 9.77
N VAL A 294 -6.73 17.32 9.84
CA VAL A 294 -7.44 17.87 8.69
C VAL A 294 -6.50 18.21 7.53
N GLU A 295 -5.31 18.75 7.81
CA GLU A 295 -4.30 19.05 6.79
C GLU A 295 -3.71 17.81 6.12
N ASP A 296 -3.61 16.68 6.84
CA ASP A 296 -3.13 15.40 6.29
C ASP A 296 -4.16 14.84 5.29
N VAL A 297 -5.46 14.91 5.67
CA VAL A 297 -6.57 14.54 4.78
C VAL A 297 -6.59 15.45 3.55
N ALA A 298 -6.50 16.77 3.74
CA ALA A 298 -6.45 17.74 2.65
C ALA A 298 -5.28 17.49 1.69
N TRP A 299 -4.14 17.03 2.21
CA TRP A 299 -2.98 16.68 1.39
C TRP A 299 -3.26 15.45 0.51
N LEU A 300 -3.84 14.37 1.05
CA LEU A 300 -4.17 13.16 0.28
C LEU A 300 -5.24 13.44 -0.76
N VAL A 301 -6.29 14.16 -0.37
CA VAL A 301 -7.46 14.47 -1.21
C VAL A 301 -7.06 15.22 -2.49
N ARG A 302 -6.01 16.04 -2.47
CA ARG A 302 -5.51 16.70 -3.70
C ARG A 302 -5.17 15.71 -4.83
N ARG A 303 -4.99 14.44 -4.52
CA ARG A 303 -4.74 13.35 -5.48
C ARG A 303 -5.96 12.48 -5.67
N LEU A 304 -6.57 12.02 -4.59
CA LEU A 304 -7.78 11.19 -4.65
C LEU A 304 -8.92 11.83 -5.45
N ALA A 305 -9.19 13.11 -5.25
CA ALA A 305 -10.24 13.82 -5.95
C ALA A 305 -9.98 13.97 -7.46
N ARG A 306 -8.74 13.77 -7.91
CA ARG A 306 -8.39 13.82 -9.32
C ARG A 306 -8.55 12.49 -10.05
N ILE A 307 -8.68 11.39 -9.31
CA ILE A 307 -9.01 10.09 -9.91
C ILE A 307 -10.45 10.17 -10.40
N THR A 308 -10.67 10.00 -11.68
CA THR A 308 -12.00 10.06 -12.29
C THR A 308 -12.80 8.81 -11.99
N ASP A 309 -14.13 8.90 -12.04
CA ASP A 309 -15.02 7.74 -11.89
C ASP A 309 -14.76 6.68 -12.95
N ARG A 310 -14.43 7.10 -14.17
CA ARG A 310 -14.00 6.18 -15.24
C ARG A 310 -12.74 5.42 -14.85
N GLN A 311 -11.72 6.08 -14.32
CA GLN A 311 -10.50 5.40 -13.87
C GLN A 311 -10.78 4.41 -12.75
N LEU A 312 -11.63 4.77 -11.77
CA LEU A 312 -12.03 3.86 -10.69
C LEU A 312 -12.78 2.64 -11.25
N HIS A 313 -13.78 2.89 -12.10
CA HIS A 313 -14.56 1.83 -12.73
C HIS A 313 -13.68 0.88 -13.56
N ASP A 314 -12.85 1.42 -14.45
CA ASP A 314 -11.98 0.63 -15.31
C ASP A 314 -10.94 -0.17 -14.49
N ALA A 315 -10.40 0.40 -13.41
CA ALA A 315 -9.51 -0.30 -12.48
C ALA A 315 -10.21 -1.45 -11.75
N LEU A 316 -11.47 -1.25 -11.32
CA LEU A 316 -12.30 -2.31 -10.71
C LEU A 316 -12.57 -3.43 -11.71
N ARG A 317 -12.98 -3.08 -12.94
CA ARG A 317 -13.22 -4.07 -14.00
C ARG A 317 -11.98 -4.90 -14.31
N THR A 318 -10.82 -4.26 -14.48
CA THR A 318 -9.57 -4.97 -14.72
C THR A 318 -9.05 -5.76 -13.52
N SER A 319 -9.63 -5.55 -12.34
CA SER A 319 -9.37 -6.34 -11.14
C SER A 319 -10.37 -7.49 -10.93
N GLY A 320 -11.27 -7.73 -11.88
CA GLY A 320 -12.21 -8.84 -11.86
C GLY A 320 -13.62 -8.50 -11.37
N ALA A 321 -13.95 -7.21 -11.16
CA ALA A 321 -15.32 -6.80 -10.82
C ALA A 321 -16.29 -7.06 -11.99
N SER A 322 -17.51 -7.50 -11.70
CA SER A 322 -18.64 -7.39 -12.63
C SER A 322 -19.00 -5.92 -12.88
N ASP A 323 -19.79 -5.63 -13.92
CA ASP A 323 -20.24 -4.25 -14.19
C ASP A 323 -21.05 -3.66 -13.01
N VAL A 324 -21.87 -4.48 -12.38
CA VAL A 324 -22.67 -4.08 -11.22
C VAL A 324 -21.80 -3.77 -10.02
N GLU A 325 -20.83 -4.63 -9.70
CA GLU A 325 -19.88 -4.38 -8.61
C GLU A 325 -19.02 -3.15 -8.87
N ALA A 326 -18.51 -3.00 -10.09
CA ALA A 326 -17.68 -1.85 -10.46
C ALA A 326 -18.46 -0.54 -10.32
N ALA A 327 -19.72 -0.49 -10.74
CA ALA A 327 -20.57 0.67 -10.56
C ALA A 327 -20.83 0.98 -9.08
N SER A 328 -21.19 -0.02 -8.28
CA SER A 328 -21.46 0.13 -6.84
C SER A 328 -20.23 0.58 -6.06
N PHE A 329 -19.07 -0.05 -6.29
CA PHE A 329 -17.82 0.35 -5.67
C PHE A 329 -17.38 1.75 -6.08
N THR A 330 -17.51 2.11 -7.37
CA THR A 330 -17.16 3.45 -7.87
C THR A 330 -18.00 4.52 -7.17
N ALA A 331 -19.31 4.34 -7.10
CA ALA A 331 -20.21 5.27 -6.42
C ALA A 331 -19.85 5.41 -4.92
N SER A 332 -19.60 4.30 -4.25
CA SER A 332 -19.24 4.28 -2.84
C SER A 332 -17.88 4.93 -2.56
N LEU A 333 -16.87 4.66 -3.40
CA LEU A 333 -15.54 5.28 -3.31
C LEU A 333 -15.65 6.79 -3.53
N ARG A 334 -16.42 7.24 -4.53
CA ARG A 334 -16.65 8.67 -4.78
C ARG A 334 -17.29 9.33 -3.56
N ALA A 335 -18.34 8.75 -3.00
CA ALA A 335 -19.00 9.29 -1.82
C ALA A 335 -18.06 9.37 -0.60
N ARG A 336 -17.16 8.41 -0.40
CA ARG A 336 -16.14 8.48 0.67
C ARG A 336 -15.08 9.54 0.38
N ILE A 337 -14.67 9.69 -0.89
CA ILE A 337 -13.72 10.75 -1.30
C ILE A 337 -14.34 12.13 -1.06
N ASP A 338 -15.62 12.31 -1.37
CA ASP A 338 -16.33 13.57 -1.15
C ASP A 338 -16.42 13.93 0.35
N GLN A 339 -16.66 12.94 1.23
CA GLN A 339 -16.57 13.12 2.67
C GLN A 339 -15.18 13.57 3.13
N LEU A 340 -14.12 13.03 2.53
CA LEU A 340 -12.75 13.46 2.81
C LEU A 340 -12.47 14.88 2.29
N VAL A 341 -13.02 15.25 1.13
CA VAL A 341 -12.93 16.62 0.59
C VAL A 341 -13.56 17.61 1.55
N GLU A 342 -14.76 17.33 2.06
CA GLU A 342 -15.45 18.14 3.03
C GLU A 342 -14.65 18.27 4.33
N ALA A 343 -14.21 17.14 4.92
CA ALA A 343 -13.41 17.11 6.13
C ALA A 343 -12.08 17.88 5.97
N GLY A 344 -11.40 17.72 4.83
CA GLY A 344 -10.15 18.43 4.53
C GLY A 344 -10.31 19.93 4.32
N SER A 345 -11.54 20.40 4.06
CA SER A 345 -11.88 21.81 3.88
C SER A 345 -12.30 22.51 5.19
N ALA A 346 -12.69 21.76 6.22
CA ALA A 346 -13.28 22.27 7.45
C ALA A 346 -12.41 23.31 8.17
N ARG A 347 -11.09 23.18 8.16
CA ARG A 347 -10.16 24.11 8.81
C ARG A 347 -10.05 25.48 8.12
N ARG A 348 -10.33 25.57 6.82
CA ARG A 348 -10.28 26.85 6.09
C ARG A 348 -11.37 27.80 6.56
N VAL A 349 -12.52 27.26 6.97
CA VAL A 349 -13.65 28.05 7.46
C VAL A 349 -13.39 28.52 8.90
N ALA A 350 -12.83 27.69 9.77
CA ALA A 350 -12.53 28.05 11.16
C ALA A 350 -11.41 29.11 11.28
N SER A 351 -10.42 29.11 10.37
CA SER A 351 -9.33 30.11 10.36
C SER A 351 -9.74 31.47 9.78
N THR A 352 -10.79 31.50 8.96
CA THR A 352 -11.32 32.77 8.42
C THR A 352 -12.38 33.45 9.31
N GLY A 353 -12.95 32.72 10.28
CA GLY A 353 -13.93 33.23 11.23
C GLY A 353 -13.38 33.80 12.54
N GLY A 354 -12.08 33.75 12.78
CA GLY A 354 -11.44 34.09 14.07
C GLY A 354 -10.59 35.36 14.10
N ALA A 355 -10.71 36.25 13.11
CA ALA A 355 -10.13 37.60 13.23
C ALA A 355 -11.15 38.56 13.87
N SER A 356 -11.40 38.42 15.15
CA SER A 356 -12.00 39.48 15.95
C SER A 356 -11.01 40.63 16.02
N LEU A 357 -11.45 41.76 15.50
CA LEU A 357 -10.80 43.07 15.64
C LEU A 357 -10.55 43.38 17.13
N ALA A 358 -9.37 43.08 17.62
CA ALA A 358 -8.86 43.76 18.79
C ALA A 358 -8.17 45.04 18.29
N THR A 359 -8.88 46.16 18.45
CA THR A 359 -8.36 47.52 18.35
C THR A 359 -7.13 47.65 19.26
N TRP A 360 -5.95 47.72 18.66
CA TRP A 360 -4.77 48.16 19.41
C TRP A 360 -4.53 49.63 19.15
N ALA A 361 -4.66 50.41 20.23
CA ALA A 361 -4.25 51.82 20.30
C ALA A 361 -2.70 51.89 20.28
N ALA A 362 -2.21 52.71 19.41
CA ALA A 362 -0.78 53.01 19.29
C ALA A 362 -0.29 53.88 20.47
N PRO A 363 0.93 53.74 20.96
CA PRO A 363 1.66 54.79 21.60
C PRO A 363 2.59 55.47 20.59
N SER A 364 2.44 56.82 20.55
CA SER A 364 3.35 57.74 19.88
C SER A 364 4.68 57.83 20.64
N THR A 365 5.81 57.93 19.93
CA THR A 365 6.86 58.95 20.11
C THR A 365 8.02 58.70 19.15
N ASP A 366 8.49 59.80 18.60
CA ASP A 366 9.49 60.03 17.59
C ASP A 366 10.95 59.78 18.04
N PRO A 367 11.93 59.96 17.13
CA PRO A 367 13.21 59.16 17.06
C PRO A 367 14.44 59.88 17.66
N PRO A 368 15.58 59.28 17.54
CA PRO A 368 16.63 60.01 16.80
C PRO A 368 17.46 59.17 15.81
N ALA A 369 17.94 59.90 14.86
CA ALA A 369 18.85 59.56 13.76
C ALA A 369 20.26 59.18 14.23
N THR A 370 20.98 58.44 13.43
CA THR A 370 22.27 58.80 12.78
C THR A 370 22.95 57.57 12.15
N ASP A 371 23.24 57.69 10.88
CA ASP A 371 24.50 57.55 10.12
C ASP A 371 25.31 56.20 10.19
N ALA A 372 25.54 55.58 9.10
CA ALA A 372 26.74 55.61 8.26
C ALA A 372 26.88 54.34 7.40
N GLU A 373 26.89 54.55 6.11
CA GLU A 373 27.84 54.14 5.06
C GLU A 373 28.57 52.80 5.12
N GLY A 374 28.58 52.13 3.97
CA GLY A 374 29.68 51.24 3.60
C GLY A 374 29.36 50.10 2.63
N SER A 375 29.28 50.44 1.36
CA SER A 375 30.14 49.90 0.27
C SER A 375 29.97 48.48 -0.22
N VAL A 376 29.32 48.34 -1.36
CA VAL A 376 29.66 47.73 -2.66
C VAL A 376 30.83 46.75 -2.71
N ARG A 377 30.58 45.56 -3.25
CA ARG A 377 31.36 45.04 -4.39
C ARG A 377 30.63 43.84 -5.07
N GLU A 378 30.36 44.08 -6.36
CA GLU A 378 30.17 43.08 -7.42
C GLU A 378 31.39 42.21 -7.62
N ALA A 379 31.17 40.97 -8.05
CA ALA A 379 32.08 40.29 -8.99
C ALA A 379 31.30 39.24 -9.81
N LEU A 380 31.23 39.58 -11.07
CA LEU A 380 30.87 38.78 -12.26
C LEU A 380 31.92 37.71 -12.56
N VAL A 381 31.54 36.83 -13.59
CA VAL A 381 32.42 36.08 -14.52
C VAL A 381 32.68 34.62 -14.10
N SER A 382 32.51 33.55 -14.89
CA SER A 382 32.28 33.30 -16.33
C SER A 382 31.90 31.82 -16.53
N ARG A 383 31.17 31.52 -17.59
CA ARG A 383 31.19 30.20 -18.27
C ARG A 383 32.48 30.04 -19.07
N PRO A 384 32.89 28.81 -19.42
CA PRO A 384 32.88 28.47 -20.84
C PRO A 384 32.36 27.08 -21.21
N ASP A 385 31.85 27.01 -22.43
CA ASP A 385 31.57 25.86 -23.27
C ASP A 385 32.84 25.09 -23.67
N THR A 386 32.69 23.82 -24.01
CA THR A 386 33.11 23.19 -25.27
C THR A 386 32.96 21.67 -25.21
N SER A 387 32.13 21.09 -26.00
CA SER A 387 32.31 20.35 -27.28
C SER A 387 32.89 18.92 -27.19
N CYS A 388 32.09 18.00 -27.62
CA CYS A 388 32.24 16.95 -28.64
C CYS A 388 33.44 15.98 -28.56
N SER A 389 33.13 14.69 -28.47
CA SER A 389 33.54 13.70 -29.49
C SER A 389 32.85 12.33 -29.32
N ARG A 390 32.46 11.80 -30.45
CA ARG A 390 31.92 10.43 -30.65
C ARG A 390 33.06 9.41 -30.64
N SER A 391 32.84 8.22 -30.13
CA SER A 391 33.39 7.00 -30.73
C SER A 391 32.48 5.79 -30.39
N SER A 392 32.32 5.02 -31.41
CA SER A 392 31.58 3.78 -31.63
C SER A 392 32.16 2.57 -30.89
N GLY A 393 31.31 1.60 -30.49
CA GLY A 393 31.72 0.27 -30.07
C GLY A 393 30.57 -0.58 -29.59
N ASP A 394 30.34 -1.66 -30.20
CA ASP A 394 29.27 -2.62 -30.44
C ASP A 394 28.86 -3.50 -29.25
N PRO A 395 27.77 -4.30 -29.34
CA PRO A 395 26.86 -4.58 -28.25
C PRO A 395 27.05 -5.97 -27.64
N SER A 396 26.74 -6.11 -26.35
CA SER A 396 26.45 -7.40 -25.76
C SER A 396 25.21 -7.30 -24.87
N SER A 397 24.27 -8.16 -25.15
CA SER A 397 22.97 -8.40 -24.58
C SER A 397 22.92 -8.36 -23.03
N SER A 398 22.13 -7.47 -22.50
CA SER A 398 21.56 -7.61 -21.15
C SER A 398 20.12 -7.16 -21.17
N ALA A 399 19.22 -8.02 -20.71
CA ALA A 399 17.80 -7.75 -20.57
C ALA A 399 17.56 -6.47 -19.78
N PRO A 400 16.56 -5.64 -20.14
CA PRO A 400 16.31 -4.38 -19.48
C PRO A 400 15.67 -4.64 -18.09
N ALA A 401 16.33 -4.18 -17.05
CA ALA A 401 15.72 -4.00 -15.76
C ALA A 401 14.48 -3.08 -15.90
N VAL A 402 13.34 -3.52 -15.39
CA VAL A 402 12.12 -2.71 -15.33
C VAL A 402 12.41 -1.50 -14.45
N ARG A 403 12.74 -0.40 -15.06
CA ARG A 403 12.88 0.89 -14.39
C ARG A 403 11.50 1.45 -14.13
N TRP A 404 11.22 1.80 -12.89
CA TRP A 404 10.20 2.79 -12.57
C TRP A 404 10.55 4.08 -13.30
N ALA A 405 9.95 4.27 -14.49
CA ALA A 405 10.14 5.51 -15.23
C ALA A 405 9.22 6.59 -14.64
N PRO A 406 9.73 7.77 -14.33
CA PRO A 406 8.88 8.93 -14.19
C PRO A 406 8.26 9.22 -15.55
N ALA A 407 6.96 9.55 -15.56
CA ALA A 407 6.28 10.00 -16.78
C ALA A 407 7.14 11.08 -17.44
N ALA A 408 7.54 10.82 -18.68
CA ALA A 408 8.36 11.73 -19.45
C ALA A 408 7.65 13.07 -19.61
N ARG A 409 8.33 14.15 -19.26
CA ARG A 409 7.95 15.50 -19.65
C ARG A 409 8.10 15.62 -21.17
N ARG A 410 7.03 15.91 -21.83
CA ARG A 410 6.96 16.67 -23.09
C ARG A 410 6.25 17.97 -22.84
#